data_d3ddd86b036148e747a5edb2cde0c824
#
_entry.id   d3ddd86b036148e747a5edb2cde0c824
#
_cell.length_a   1.000
_cell.length_b   1.000
_cell.length_c   1.000
_cell.angle_alpha   90.00
_cell.angle_beta   90.00
_cell.angle_gamma   90.00
#
_symmetry.space_group_name_H-M   'P 1'
#
loop_
_entity.id
_entity.type
_entity.pdbx_description
1 polymer ?
#
loop_
_entity_poly.entity_id
_entity_poly.type
_entity_poly.pdbx_seq_one_letter_code
_entity_poly.pdbx_strand_id
1 'polypeptide(L)'
;MKAVFDTNILVSAIFWRGSPYRCLLAAQAGLVELYVSPPILAELVRVLQDKFQLSPEWVDEVVGAVRGVARVVEISGTVHVVVDDPSDDKFIETAQMANVEYLVSGDHHLLTYGELGEVRVVTARMFLDILSQSSQ
;
A
#
# COMPACT_ATOMS: atom_id res chain seq x y z
N MET A 1 8.30 12.14 2.19
CA MET A 1 7.43 11.62 1.11
C MET A 1 6.45 10.63 1.70
N LYS A 2 5.18 10.77 1.37
CA LYS A 2 4.11 9.96 1.95
C LYS A 2 3.48 9.07 0.89
N ALA A 3 3.17 7.82 1.25
CA ALA A 3 2.59 6.86 0.31
C ALA A 3 1.66 5.87 0.99
N VAL A 4 0.75 5.31 0.21
CA VAL A 4 -0.05 4.13 0.54
C VAL A 4 0.37 3.03 -0.44
N PHE A 5 0.57 1.83 0.06
CA PHE A 5 0.80 0.65 -0.78
C PHE A 5 -0.48 -0.19 -0.77
N ASP A 6 -0.92 -0.65 -1.93
CA ASP A 6 -2.07 -1.56 -1.97
C ASP A 6 -1.70 -2.92 -1.38
N THR A 7 -2.70 -3.76 -1.15
CA THR A 7 -2.48 -5.06 -0.51
C THR A 7 -1.52 -5.92 -1.31
N ASN A 8 -1.61 -5.92 -2.65
CA ASN A 8 -0.73 -6.73 -3.48
C ASN A 8 0.72 -6.29 -3.40
N ILE A 9 0.97 -4.99 -3.28
CA ILE A 9 2.31 -4.46 -3.07
C ILE A 9 2.86 -4.94 -1.72
N LEU A 10 2.04 -4.88 -0.66
CA LEU A 10 2.44 -5.37 0.66
C LEU A 10 2.76 -6.87 0.63
N VAL A 11 1.90 -7.66 0.00
CA VAL A 11 2.10 -9.12 -0.13
C VAL A 11 3.38 -9.42 -0.92
N SER A 12 3.57 -8.74 -2.04
CA SER A 12 4.77 -8.93 -2.86
C SER A 12 6.04 -8.54 -2.11
N ALA A 13 5.98 -7.49 -1.30
CA ALA A 13 7.11 -7.06 -0.47
C ALA A 13 7.48 -8.11 0.57
N ILE A 14 6.51 -8.87 1.07
CA ILE A 14 6.73 -9.90 2.08
C ILE A 14 7.37 -11.15 1.49
N PHE A 15 6.89 -11.60 0.33
CA PHE A 15 7.26 -12.90 -0.23
C PHE A 15 8.37 -12.86 -1.27
N TRP A 16 8.59 -11.73 -1.93
CA TRP A 16 9.58 -11.62 -3.01
C TRP A 16 10.49 -10.42 -2.81
N ARG A 17 11.65 -10.44 -3.46
CA ARG A 17 12.68 -9.42 -3.29
C ARG A 17 12.78 -8.46 -4.49
N GLY A 18 11.64 -8.19 -5.12
CA GLY A 18 11.56 -7.26 -6.24
C GLY A 18 11.33 -5.81 -5.82
N SER A 19 10.76 -5.02 -6.73
CA SER A 19 10.51 -3.60 -6.49
C SER A 19 9.61 -3.33 -5.29
N PRO A 20 8.52 -4.08 -5.05
CA PRO A 20 7.72 -3.87 -3.84
C PRO A 20 8.52 -4.03 -2.54
N TYR A 21 9.39 -5.04 -2.48
CA TYR A 21 10.26 -5.24 -1.32
C TYR A 21 11.16 -4.01 -1.08
N ARG A 22 11.73 -3.48 -2.15
CA ARG A 22 12.59 -2.29 -2.07
C ARG A 22 11.83 -1.04 -1.62
N CYS A 23 10.55 -0.92 -2.02
CA CYS A 23 9.68 0.14 -1.52
C CYS A 23 9.48 0.02 -0.02
N LEU A 24 9.25 -1.20 0.48
CA LEU A 24 9.07 -1.44 1.91
C LEU A 24 10.37 -1.15 2.68
N LEU A 25 11.52 -1.53 2.13
CA LEU A 25 12.82 -1.18 2.73
C LEU A 25 12.99 0.32 2.85
N ALA A 26 12.57 1.08 1.83
CA ALA A 26 12.63 2.54 1.86
C ALA A 26 11.78 3.10 3.00
N ALA A 27 10.59 2.51 3.23
CA ALA A 27 9.73 2.90 4.35
C ALA A 27 10.39 2.57 5.69
N GLN A 28 11.00 1.39 5.80
CA GLN A 28 11.72 0.99 7.03
C GLN A 28 12.91 1.93 7.30
N ALA A 29 13.55 2.41 6.26
CA ALA A 29 14.69 3.33 6.39
C ALA A 29 14.27 4.79 6.65
N GLY A 30 12.96 5.07 6.68
CA GLY A 30 12.47 6.42 6.96
C GLY A 30 12.43 7.35 5.76
N LEU A 31 12.70 6.84 4.55
CA LEU A 31 12.65 7.64 3.32
C LEU A 31 11.21 7.87 2.86
N VAL A 32 10.29 7.03 3.30
CA VAL A 32 8.87 7.09 2.96
C VAL A 32 8.07 6.95 4.26
N GLU A 33 7.09 7.84 4.45
CA GLU A 33 6.06 7.64 5.48
C GLU A 33 4.95 6.82 4.87
N LEU A 34 4.86 5.55 5.29
CA LEU A 34 3.85 4.61 4.79
C LEU A 34 2.60 4.73 5.64
N TYR A 35 1.45 4.78 4.99
CA TYR A 35 0.14 4.82 5.65
C TYR A 35 -0.69 3.61 5.28
N VAL A 36 -1.43 3.10 6.25
CA VAL A 36 -2.41 2.01 6.07
C VAL A 36 -3.68 2.39 6.82
N SER A 37 -4.75 1.64 6.56
CA SER A 37 -6.01 1.75 7.29
C SER A 37 -6.45 0.38 7.75
N PRO A 38 -7.36 0.30 8.73
CA PRO A 38 -7.86 -1.00 9.19
C PRO A 38 -8.41 -1.90 8.06
N PRO A 39 -9.17 -1.39 7.07
CA PRO A 39 -9.62 -2.25 5.97
C PRO A 39 -8.48 -2.82 5.13
N ILE A 40 -7.39 -2.07 4.93
CA ILE A 40 -6.22 -2.59 4.20
C ILE A 40 -5.55 -3.69 5.02
N LEU A 41 -5.38 -3.50 6.32
CA LEU A 41 -4.81 -4.52 7.19
C LEU A 41 -5.68 -5.77 7.24
N ALA A 42 -7.01 -5.60 7.27
CA ALA A 42 -7.94 -6.73 7.26
C ALA A 42 -7.83 -7.54 5.96
N GLU A 43 -7.70 -6.86 4.83
CA GLU A 43 -7.49 -7.56 3.55
C GLU A 43 -6.16 -8.28 3.53
N LEU A 44 -5.11 -7.67 4.05
CA LEU A 44 -3.80 -8.32 4.16
C LEU A 44 -3.90 -9.62 4.96
N VAL A 45 -4.59 -9.58 6.11
CA VAL A 45 -4.83 -10.78 6.93
C VAL A 45 -5.52 -11.86 6.11
N ARG A 46 -6.62 -11.50 5.43
CA ARG A 46 -7.37 -12.47 4.62
C ARG A 46 -6.52 -13.12 3.54
N VAL A 47 -5.73 -12.31 2.82
CA VAL A 47 -4.89 -12.82 1.74
C VAL A 47 -3.82 -13.76 2.30
N LEU A 48 -3.18 -13.39 3.41
CA LEU A 48 -2.15 -14.22 4.03
C LEU A 48 -2.72 -15.55 4.53
N GLN A 49 -3.93 -15.54 5.11
CA GLN A 49 -4.58 -16.75 5.59
C GLN A 49 -5.13 -17.61 4.46
N ASP A 50 -5.88 -17.00 3.55
CA ASP A 50 -6.68 -17.76 2.58
C ASP A 50 -5.89 -18.14 1.34
N LYS A 51 -5.05 -17.25 0.85
CA LYS A 51 -4.29 -17.50 -0.38
C LYS A 51 -2.93 -18.13 -0.11
N PHE A 52 -2.25 -17.70 0.95
CA PHE A 52 -0.92 -18.21 1.28
C PHE A 52 -0.92 -19.21 2.43
N GLN A 53 -2.07 -19.40 3.08
CA GLN A 53 -2.28 -20.41 4.14
C GLN A 53 -1.25 -20.30 5.27
N LEU A 54 -0.88 -19.09 5.62
CA LEU A 54 0.01 -18.86 6.76
C LEU A 54 -0.71 -19.16 8.06
N SER A 55 0.03 -19.66 9.05
CA SER A 55 -0.51 -19.88 10.39
C SER A 55 -0.88 -18.54 11.04
N PRO A 56 -1.79 -18.54 12.04
CA PRO A 56 -2.14 -17.32 12.74
C PRO A 56 -0.94 -16.61 13.35
N GLU A 57 0.04 -17.36 13.83
CA GLU A 57 1.27 -16.80 14.42
C GLU A 57 2.08 -16.03 13.37
N TRP A 58 2.21 -16.58 12.16
CA TRP A 58 2.92 -15.93 11.08
C TRP A 58 2.16 -14.70 10.57
N VAL A 59 0.83 -14.79 10.48
CA VAL A 59 0.00 -13.64 10.09
C VAL A 59 0.19 -12.50 11.09
N ASP A 60 0.14 -12.78 12.39
CA ASP A 60 0.32 -11.77 13.42
C ASP A 60 1.71 -11.13 13.33
N GLU A 61 2.72 -11.93 13.06
CA GLU A 61 4.09 -11.41 12.93
C GLU A 61 4.24 -10.49 11.72
N VAL A 62 3.69 -10.89 10.58
CA VAL A 62 3.74 -10.07 9.35
C VAL A 62 2.96 -8.77 9.53
N VAL A 63 1.74 -8.85 10.05
CA VAL A 63 0.90 -7.67 10.27
C VAL A 63 1.54 -6.75 11.29
N GLY A 64 2.13 -7.31 12.35
CA GLY A 64 2.87 -6.53 13.34
C GLY A 64 4.05 -5.79 12.74
N ALA A 65 4.78 -6.42 11.83
CA ALA A 65 5.90 -5.79 11.13
C ALA A 65 5.41 -4.62 10.26
N VAL A 66 4.31 -4.79 9.54
CA VAL A 66 3.72 -3.72 8.73
C VAL A 66 3.29 -2.56 9.62
N ARG A 67 2.60 -2.85 10.73
CA ARG A 67 2.16 -1.82 11.66
C ARG A 67 3.33 -1.09 12.32
N GLY A 68 4.45 -1.76 12.49
CA GLY A 68 5.66 -1.15 13.05
C GLY A 68 6.32 -0.15 12.12
N VAL A 69 6.07 -0.26 10.81
CA VAL A 69 6.62 0.64 9.80
C VAL A 69 5.60 1.71 9.39
N ALA A 70 4.32 1.36 9.34
CA ALA A 70 3.26 2.20 8.81
C ALA A 70 2.55 2.99 9.92
N ARG A 71 1.94 4.10 9.51
CA ARG A 71 1.01 4.85 10.36
C ARG A 71 -0.41 4.45 9.97
N VAL A 72 -1.25 4.22 10.97
CA VAL A 72 -2.65 3.80 10.75
C VAL A 72 -3.54 5.02 10.74
N VAL A 73 -4.36 5.16 9.69
CA VAL A 73 -5.39 6.20 9.61
C VAL A 73 -6.76 5.53 9.48
N GLU A 74 -7.76 6.14 10.11
CA GLU A 74 -9.13 5.65 10.03
C GLU A 74 -9.80 6.19 8.77
N ILE A 75 -10.62 5.36 8.13
CA ILE A 75 -11.42 5.75 6.97
C ILE A 75 -12.89 5.42 7.23
N SER A 76 -13.79 6.17 6.56
CA SER A 76 -15.24 6.03 6.76
C SER A 76 -15.89 4.96 5.89
N GLY A 77 -15.23 4.59 4.78
CA GLY A 77 -15.81 3.66 3.80
C GLY A 77 -16.80 4.32 2.85
N THR A 78 -16.75 5.65 2.71
CA THR A 78 -17.72 6.42 1.92
C THR A 78 -17.25 6.78 0.52
N VAL A 79 -15.96 6.54 0.20
CA VAL A 79 -15.42 6.86 -1.13
C VAL A 79 -15.80 5.76 -2.11
N HIS A 80 -16.36 6.14 -3.26
CA HIS A 80 -16.81 5.22 -4.31
C HIS A 80 -16.30 5.72 -5.66
N VAL A 81 -15.07 5.36 -6.01
CA VAL A 81 -14.40 5.83 -7.23
C VAL A 81 -14.08 4.68 -8.18
N VAL A 82 -13.66 3.51 -7.67
CA VAL A 82 -13.21 2.40 -8.51
C VAL A 82 -14.43 1.62 -8.98
N VAL A 83 -14.81 1.81 -10.25
CA VAL A 83 -16.02 1.23 -10.83
C VAL A 83 -15.87 -0.28 -11.01
N ASP A 84 -14.69 -0.74 -11.45
CA ASP A 84 -14.44 -2.14 -11.77
C ASP A 84 -14.26 -3.01 -10.54
N ASP A 85 -13.74 -2.46 -9.46
CA ASP A 85 -13.54 -3.18 -8.22
C ASP A 85 -13.73 -2.23 -7.03
N PRO A 86 -14.97 -2.15 -6.50
CA PRO A 86 -15.23 -1.29 -5.34
C PRO A 86 -14.41 -1.62 -4.10
N SER A 87 -13.86 -2.83 -3.99
CA SER A 87 -13.00 -3.18 -2.85
C SER A 87 -11.69 -2.40 -2.86
N ASP A 88 -11.31 -1.80 -3.99
CA ASP A 88 -10.12 -0.97 -4.11
C ASP A 88 -10.32 0.48 -3.66
N ASP A 89 -11.58 0.90 -3.43
CA ASP A 89 -11.87 2.25 -2.95
C ASP A 89 -11.15 2.57 -1.65
N LYS A 90 -10.92 1.57 -0.80
CA LYS A 90 -10.23 1.78 0.48
C LYS A 90 -8.81 2.32 0.32
N PHE A 91 -8.12 1.95 -0.76
CA PHE A 91 -6.76 2.45 -1.01
C PHE A 91 -6.80 3.94 -1.35
N ILE A 92 -7.76 4.34 -2.16
CA ILE A 92 -7.94 5.74 -2.55
C ILE A 92 -8.34 6.56 -1.34
N GLU A 93 -9.30 6.08 -0.54
CA GLU A 93 -9.76 6.79 0.64
C GLU A 93 -8.62 6.94 1.67
N THR A 94 -7.84 5.89 1.89
CA THR A 94 -6.70 5.96 2.79
C THR A 94 -5.69 7.01 2.32
N ALA A 95 -5.40 7.01 1.01
CA ALA A 95 -4.48 7.97 0.42
C ALA A 95 -4.96 9.41 0.60
N GLN A 96 -6.25 9.64 0.40
CA GLN A 96 -6.85 10.97 0.56
C GLN A 96 -6.87 11.41 2.02
N MET A 97 -7.26 10.53 2.93
CA MET A 97 -7.30 10.84 4.36
C MET A 97 -5.92 11.14 4.94
N ALA A 98 -4.91 10.44 4.49
CA ALA A 98 -3.54 10.64 4.95
C ALA A 98 -2.83 11.77 4.20
N ASN A 99 -3.45 12.34 3.16
CA ASN A 99 -2.86 13.36 2.30
C ASN A 99 -1.53 12.91 1.73
N VAL A 100 -1.48 11.68 1.24
CA VAL A 100 -0.27 11.15 0.62
C VAL A 100 -0.10 11.66 -0.81
N GLU A 101 1.13 11.63 -1.28
CA GLU A 101 1.47 12.02 -2.65
C GLU A 101 1.29 10.85 -3.62
N TYR A 102 1.48 9.62 -3.14
CA TYR A 102 1.52 8.44 -4.01
C TYR A 102 0.71 7.29 -3.46
N LEU A 103 -0.02 6.62 -4.36
CA LEU A 103 -0.60 5.30 -4.13
C LEU A 103 0.17 4.32 -5.01
N VAL A 104 0.89 3.40 -4.40
CA VAL A 104 1.71 2.42 -5.11
C VAL A 104 0.89 1.16 -5.34
N SER A 105 0.73 0.77 -6.59
CA SER A 105 -0.12 -0.35 -6.99
C SER A 105 0.45 -1.07 -8.21
N GLY A 106 0.15 -2.35 -8.32
CA GLY A 106 0.36 -3.12 -9.54
C GLY A 106 -0.93 -3.39 -10.29
N ASP A 107 -2.06 -2.93 -9.77
CA ASP A 107 -3.38 -3.19 -10.35
C ASP A 107 -3.62 -2.26 -11.53
N HIS A 108 -3.90 -2.86 -12.70
CA HIS A 108 -4.16 -2.12 -13.93
C HIS A 108 -5.32 -1.13 -13.77
N HIS A 109 -6.38 -1.51 -13.07
CA HIS A 109 -7.54 -0.64 -12.89
C HIS A 109 -7.18 0.63 -12.11
N LEU A 110 -6.40 0.49 -11.04
CA LEU A 110 -5.95 1.65 -10.26
C LEU A 110 -4.97 2.51 -11.05
N LEU A 111 -4.01 1.87 -11.73
CA LEU A 111 -3.00 2.59 -12.52
C LEU A 111 -3.62 3.40 -13.66
N THR A 112 -4.76 2.95 -14.20
CA THR A 112 -5.47 3.65 -15.27
C THR A 112 -5.92 5.06 -14.86
N TYR A 113 -6.21 5.28 -13.56
CA TYR A 113 -6.62 6.61 -13.09
C TYR A 113 -5.49 7.63 -13.17
N GLY A 114 -4.23 7.20 -13.03
CA GLY A 114 -3.07 8.08 -13.06
C GLY A 114 -3.02 9.03 -11.88
N GLU A 115 -3.95 9.98 -11.83
CA GLU A 115 -4.04 10.95 -10.74
C GLU A 115 -5.46 11.02 -10.22
N LEU A 116 -5.59 11.09 -8.89
CA LEU A 116 -6.86 11.25 -8.20
C LEU A 116 -6.68 12.40 -7.20
N GLY A 117 -7.10 13.61 -7.61
CA GLY A 117 -6.80 14.80 -6.86
C GLY A 117 -5.29 15.03 -6.84
N GLU A 118 -4.72 15.09 -5.66
CA GLU A 118 -3.27 15.28 -5.48
C GLU A 118 -2.52 13.94 -5.36
N VAL A 119 -3.24 12.82 -5.39
CA VAL A 119 -2.64 11.48 -5.26
C VAL A 119 -2.29 10.96 -6.65
N ARG A 120 -1.04 10.56 -6.87
CA ARG A 120 -0.62 9.90 -8.10
C ARG A 120 -0.55 8.40 -7.88
N VAL A 121 -1.16 7.64 -8.79
CA VAL A 121 -1.09 6.18 -8.76
C VAL A 121 0.10 5.75 -9.61
N VAL A 122 1.03 5.03 -8.99
CA VAL A 122 2.30 4.64 -9.64
C VAL A 122 2.60 3.17 -9.35
N THR A 123 3.41 2.57 -10.21
CA THR A 123 3.95 1.22 -9.94
C THR A 123 5.06 1.31 -8.90
N ALA A 124 5.42 0.17 -8.32
CA ALA A 124 6.55 0.11 -7.38
C ALA A 124 7.84 0.57 -8.05
N ARG A 125 8.06 0.17 -9.31
CA ARG A 125 9.25 0.59 -10.05
C ARG A 125 9.29 2.10 -10.27
N MET A 126 8.17 2.69 -10.68
CA MET A 126 8.07 4.14 -10.85
C MET A 126 8.32 4.86 -9.53
N PHE A 127 7.79 4.33 -8.44
CA PHE A 127 7.97 4.93 -7.12
C PHE A 127 9.44 4.93 -6.70
N LEU A 128 10.16 3.83 -6.94
CA LEU A 128 11.59 3.76 -6.67
C LEU A 128 12.39 4.78 -7.50
N ASP A 129 12.01 4.96 -8.76
CA ASP A 129 12.65 5.95 -9.62
C ASP A 129 12.42 7.37 -9.07
N ILE A 130 11.20 7.66 -8.60
CA ILE A 130 10.88 8.95 -7.97
C ILE A 130 11.72 9.16 -6.72
N LEU A 131 11.84 8.16 -5.86
CA LEU A 131 12.66 8.24 -4.65
C LEU A 131 14.13 8.49 -4.98
N SER A 132 14.63 7.82 -6.00
CA SER A 132 16.01 7.98 -6.44
C SER A 132 16.30 9.42 -6.89
N GLN A 133 15.35 10.03 -7.61
CA GLN A 133 15.50 11.41 -8.08
C GLN A 133 15.41 12.42 -6.95
N SER A 134 14.54 12.20 -5.97
CA SER A 134 14.35 13.15 -4.88
C SER A 134 15.47 13.12 -3.85
N SER A 135 16.33 12.11 -3.87
CA SER A 135 17.46 12.01 -2.94
C SER A 135 18.74 12.67 -3.48
N GLN A 136 18.65 13.32 -4.64
CA GLN A 136 19.81 14.00 -5.25
C GLN A 136 19.84 15.49 -4.93
#